data_861bc6201673d430a0202b3a57e2f7e6
#
_entry.id   861bc6201673d430a0202b3a57e2f7e6
#
_cell.length_a   1.000
_cell.length_b   1.000
_cell.length_c   1.000
_cell.angle_alpha   90.00
_cell.angle_beta   90.00
_cell.angle_gamma   90.00
#
_symmetry.space_group_name_H-M   'P 1'
#
loop_
_entity.id
_entity.type
_entity.pdbx_description
1 polymer ?
#
loop_
_entity_poly.entity_id
_entity_poly.type
_entity_poly.pdbx_seq_one_letter_code
_entity_poly.pdbx_strand_id
1 'polypeptide(L)'
;RTSQDPMRLYLGQMARVPLLTRGEEVDIARRIEDALADADRLRQELADDADPEQAARIEEAERRAAIARSELIRANLRLVVSIAKRYANRGLPLLDLIQEGNIGLMRAVEKFEWRRGYKFSTYATWWVRQAVSRSLADSSRTIRVPVHMLDLAHRTYAVTRVLVQELGREPNAQEIATRMELPVRKVRQVLSLSRQPISLDAPLGDDGDGRFGDVIPDADGTDPSDEADDADLARNMSEVLAQLGAREEKILRMRFGIGVDASHTLQEVGVEFEVTRERIRQIENRALNALKTSHRASKLRSFL
;
A
#
# COMPACT_ATOMS: atom_id res chain seq x y z
N ARG A 1 12.29 36.58 -1.34
CA ARG A 1 11.32 35.54 -0.95
C ARG A 1 12.13 34.45 -0.28
N THR A 2 12.19 34.47 1.06
CA THR A 2 12.81 33.41 1.87
C THR A 2 12.01 32.13 1.64
N SER A 3 12.61 31.19 0.93
CA SER A 3 12.06 29.84 0.74
C SER A 3 11.72 29.27 2.12
N GLN A 4 10.43 29.04 2.38
CA GLN A 4 9.92 28.35 3.57
C GLN A 4 10.16 26.83 3.39
N ASP A 5 11.43 26.46 3.22
CA ASP A 5 11.81 25.04 3.22
C ASP A 5 11.60 24.48 4.63
N PRO A 6 10.66 23.55 4.85
CA PRO A 6 10.36 22.97 6.15
C PRO A 6 11.60 22.37 6.82
N MET A 7 12.50 21.80 6.03
CA MET A 7 13.77 21.24 6.53
C MET A 7 14.67 22.32 7.13
N ARG A 8 14.78 23.44 6.45
CA ARG A 8 15.61 24.56 6.91
C ARG A 8 15.05 25.18 8.20
N LEU A 9 13.73 25.30 8.28
CA LEU A 9 13.04 25.78 9.47
C LEU A 9 13.28 24.84 10.66
N TYR A 10 13.08 23.54 10.47
CA TYR A 10 13.31 22.52 11.50
C TYR A 10 14.75 22.53 12.02
N LEU A 11 15.74 22.51 11.11
CA LEU A 11 17.14 22.54 11.48
C LEU A 11 17.51 23.83 12.22
N GLY A 12 16.93 24.98 11.82
CA GLY A 12 17.13 26.27 12.48
C GLY A 12 16.58 26.30 13.91
N GLN A 13 15.40 25.71 14.14
CA GLN A 13 14.82 25.61 15.49
C GLN A 13 15.63 24.69 16.40
N MET A 14 16.02 23.53 15.88
CA MET A 14 16.82 22.54 16.61
C MET A 14 18.20 23.07 17.00
N ALA A 15 18.82 23.88 16.15
CA ALA A 15 20.15 24.45 16.41
C ALA A 15 20.19 25.41 17.61
N ARG A 16 19.04 25.96 18.02
CA ARG A 16 18.92 26.90 19.16
C ARG A 16 18.96 26.20 20.52
N VAL A 17 18.70 24.89 20.55
CA VAL A 17 18.69 24.12 21.79
C VAL A 17 20.13 23.72 22.15
N PRO A 18 20.64 24.04 23.34
CA PRO A 18 21.98 23.65 23.77
C PRO A 18 22.09 22.13 23.94
N LEU A 19 23.29 21.61 23.79
CA LEU A 19 23.59 20.20 24.07
C LEU A 19 23.69 20.02 25.59
N LEU A 20 23.17 18.90 26.08
CA LEU A 20 23.24 18.52 27.48
C LEU A 20 24.60 17.87 27.80
N THR A 21 25.10 18.17 28.97
CA THR A 21 26.18 17.44 29.61
C THR A 21 25.65 16.13 30.21
N ARG A 22 26.55 15.17 30.51
CA ARG A 22 26.16 13.89 31.15
C ARG A 22 25.44 14.10 32.48
N GLY A 23 25.83 15.11 33.27
CA GLY A 23 25.17 15.43 34.55
C GLY A 23 23.73 15.89 34.33
N GLU A 24 23.51 16.80 33.38
CA GLU A 24 22.19 17.30 33.02
C GLU A 24 21.28 16.20 32.45
N GLU A 25 21.81 15.25 31.66
CA GLU A 25 21.06 14.06 31.20
C GLU A 25 20.54 13.25 32.39
N VAL A 26 21.37 13.03 33.40
CA VAL A 26 21.00 12.27 34.61
C VAL A 26 19.97 13.05 35.48
N ASP A 27 20.17 14.34 35.62
CA ASP A 27 19.27 15.18 36.43
C ASP A 27 17.87 15.26 35.80
N ILE A 28 17.78 15.38 34.47
CA ILE A 28 16.51 15.36 33.77
C ILE A 28 15.87 13.98 33.89
N ALA A 29 16.62 12.90 33.72
CA ALA A 29 16.10 11.53 33.84
C ALA A 29 15.57 11.24 35.23
N ARG A 30 16.27 11.74 36.28
CA ARG A 30 15.80 11.66 37.66
C ARG A 30 14.48 12.42 37.86
N ARG A 31 14.38 13.67 37.38
CA ARG A 31 13.13 14.46 37.43
C ARG A 31 11.96 13.74 36.75
N ILE A 32 12.18 13.02 35.64
CA ILE A 32 11.17 12.22 34.99
C ILE A 32 10.71 11.07 35.90
N GLU A 33 11.68 10.32 36.46
CA GLU A 33 11.40 9.18 37.32
C GLU A 33 10.67 9.60 38.60
N ASP A 34 11.14 10.66 39.29
CA ASP A 34 10.53 11.16 40.51
C ASP A 34 9.08 11.64 40.27
N ALA A 35 8.85 12.38 39.17
CA ALA A 35 7.52 12.85 38.83
C ALA A 35 6.53 11.70 38.49
N LEU A 36 7.02 10.63 37.85
CA LEU A 36 6.20 9.44 37.59
C LEU A 36 5.91 8.66 38.87
N ALA A 37 6.92 8.50 39.72
CA ALA A 37 6.74 7.82 41.02
C ALA A 37 5.75 8.56 41.94
N ASP A 38 5.77 9.92 41.89
CA ASP A 38 4.77 10.74 42.62
C ASP A 38 3.37 10.51 42.05
N ALA A 39 3.20 10.51 40.72
CA ALA A 39 1.91 10.25 40.09
C ALA A 39 1.36 8.86 40.43
N ASP A 40 2.23 7.83 40.37
CA ASP A 40 1.83 6.45 40.69
C ASP A 40 1.47 6.28 42.18
N ARG A 41 2.20 6.94 43.08
CA ARG A 41 1.87 6.96 44.54
C ARG A 41 0.51 7.60 44.74
N LEU A 42 0.25 8.78 44.18
CA LEU A 42 -1.03 9.47 44.31
C LEU A 42 -2.18 8.65 43.72
N ARG A 43 -1.96 7.89 42.65
CA ARG A 43 -2.96 6.95 42.10
C ARG A 43 -3.26 5.80 43.01
N GLN A 44 -2.25 5.25 43.71
CA GLN A 44 -2.46 4.17 44.70
C GLN A 44 -3.18 4.63 45.97
N GLU A 45 -3.01 5.92 46.35
CA GLU A 45 -3.68 6.55 47.46
C GLU A 45 -5.13 6.97 47.10
N LEU A 46 -5.51 6.95 45.83
CA LEU A 46 -6.86 7.30 45.38
C LEU A 46 -7.82 6.17 45.79
N ALA A 47 -8.67 6.43 46.78
CA ALA A 47 -9.80 5.56 47.10
C ALA A 47 -10.92 5.73 46.05
N ASP A 48 -11.90 4.83 46.02
CA ASP A 48 -12.98 4.74 45.01
C ASP A 48 -13.81 6.03 44.79
N ASP A 49 -13.71 7.04 45.70
CA ASP A 49 -14.28 8.38 45.54
C ASP A 49 -13.18 9.37 45.16
N ALA A 50 -13.10 9.68 43.86
CA ALA A 50 -12.11 10.59 43.30
C ALA A 50 -12.28 12.02 43.82
N ASP A 51 -11.43 12.42 44.77
CA ASP A 51 -11.31 13.82 45.20
C ASP A 51 -10.74 14.66 44.05
N PRO A 52 -11.45 15.71 43.56
CA PRO A 52 -10.99 16.58 42.48
C PRO A 52 -9.60 17.17 42.74
N GLU A 53 -9.25 17.42 44.00
CA GLU A 53 -7.94 17.96 44.37
C GLU A 53 -6.83 16.93 44.15
N GLN A 54 -7.07 15.67 44.48
CA GLN A 54 -6.10 14.59 44.22
C GLN A 54 -5.93 14.34 42.71
N ALA A 55 -7.00 14.36 41.90
CA ALA A 55 -6.93 14.27 40.47
C ALA A 55 -6.06 15.39 39.86
N ALA A 56 -6.23 16.63 40.32
CA ALA A 56 -5.41 17.77 39.87
C ALA A 56 -3.92 17.60 40.25
N ARG A 57 -3.61 17.00 41.40
CA ARG A 57 -2.22 16.72 41.81
C ARG A 57 -1.57 15.62 40.95
N ILE A 58 -2.31 14.61 40.55
CA ILE A 58 -1.83 13.58 39.63
C ILE A 58 -1.52 14.20 38.27
N GLU A 59 -2.45 15.00 37.73
CA GLU A 59 -2.26 15.68 36.46
C GLU A 59 -1.04 16.61 36.48
N GLU A 60 -0.81 17.33 37.57
CA GLU A 60 0.36 18.18 37.72
C GLU A 60 1.68 17.37 37.76
N ALA A 61 1.70 16.20 38.41
CA ALA A 61 2.86 15.31 38.42
C ALA A 61 3.15 14.76 37.03
N GLU A 62 2.13 14.34 36.30
CA GLU A 62 2.26 13.88 34.91
C GLU A 62 2.75 15.00 33.99
N ARG A 63 2.24 16.22 34.16
CA ARG A 63 2.68 17.40 33.41
C ARG A 63 4.14 17.70 33.66
N ARG A 64 4.63 17.62 34.91
CA ARG A 64 6.07 17.76 35.21
C ARG A 64 6.92 16.72 34.53
N ALA A 65 6.49 15.44 34.52
CA ALA A 65 7.17 14.37 33.80
C ALA A 65 7.20 14.63 32.27
N ALA A 66 6.08 15.08 31.69
CA ALA A 66 5.98 15.39 30.25
C ALA A 66 6.90 16.57 29.83
N ILE A 67 7.00 17.61 30.66
CA ILE A 67 7.92 18.75 30.45
C ILE A 67 9.37 18.26 30.46
N ALA A 68 9.77 17.48 31.46
CA ALA A 68 11.12 16.97 31.57
C ALA A 68 11.47 16.01 30.40
N ARG A 69 10.52 15.14 29.98
CA ARG A 69 10.69 14.32 28.77
C ARG A 69 10.91 15.17 27.52
N SER A 70 10.10 16.22 27.33
CA SER A 70 10.22 17.14 26.20
C SER A 70 11.58 17.85 26.17
N GLU A 71 12.11 18.24 27.35
CA GLU A 71 13.43 18.83 27.49
C GLU A 71 14.54 17.88 27.00
N LEU A 72 14.53 16.62 27.45
CA LEU A 72 15.48 15.60 27.05
C LEU A 72 15.40 15.28 25.55
N ILE A 73 14.18 15.17 25.01
CA ILE A 73 13.95 14.93 23.57
C ILE A 73 14.52 16.09 22.76
N ARG A 74 14.15 17.33 23.06
CA ARG A 74 14.58 18.53 22.30
C ARG A 74 16.08 18.66 22.23
N ALA A 75 16.77 18.42 23.34
CA ALA A 75 18.23 18.51 23.42
C ALA A 75 18.92 17.44 22.55
N ASN A 76 18.24 16.32 22.26
CA ASN A 76 18.81 15.20 21.51
C ASN A 76 18.31 15.08 20.05
N LEU A 77 17.52 16.01 19.52
CA LEU A 77 17.07 16.00 18.12
C LEU A 77 18.25 16.02 17.12
N ARG A 78 19.35 16.67 17.48
CA ARG A 78 20.56 16.69 16.65
C ARG A 78 21.16 15.30 16.45
N LEU A 79 21.06 14.41 17.43
CA LEU A 79 21.48 13.02 17.31
C LEU A 79 20.66 12.30 16.26
N VAL A 80 19.33 12.49 16.27
CA VAL A 80 18.43 11.89 15.28
C VAL A 80 18.83 12.29 13.87
N VAL A 81 19.03 13.58 13.61
CA VAL A 81 19.43 14.09 12.28
C VAL A 81 20.77 13.48 11.84
N SER A 82 21.75 13.35 12.75
CA SER A 82 23.07 12.76 12.43
C SER A 82 22.96 11.29 12.02
N ILE A 83 21.98 10.56 12.57
CA ILE A 83 21.71 9.16 12.23
C ILE A 83 20.91 9.09 10.92
N ALA A 84 19.80 9.83 10.80
CA ALA A 84 18.90 9.82 9.65
C ALA A 84 19.60 10.18 8.33
N LYS A 85 20.55 11.14 8.36
CA LYS A 85 21.35 11.50 7.18
C LYS A 85 22.03 10.32 6.49
N ARG A 86 22.44 9.30 7.23
CA ARG A 86 23.09 8.08 6.66
C ARG A 86 22.13 7.19 5.90
N TYR A 87 20.82 7.41 6.06
CA TYR A 87 19.74 6.68 5.41
C TYR A 87 19.04 7.48 4.32
N ALA A 88 19.50 8.70 4.04
CA ALA A 88 18.97 9.53 2.96
C ALA A 88 19.07 8.84 1.60
N ASN A 89 18.17 9.19 0.67
CA ASN A 89 18.11 8.69 -0.71
C ASN A 89 17.86 7.18 -0.82
N ARG A 90 17.15 6.59 0.15
CA ARG A 90 16.80 5.16 0.16
C ARG A 90 15.30 4.91 0.00
N GLY A 91 14.58 5.84 -0.64
CA GLY A 91 13.15 5.70 -0.93
C GLY A 91 12.22 6.51 -0.04
N LEU A 92 12.71 7.10 1.07
CA LEU A 92 11.95 8.03 1.90
C LEU A 92 12.63 9.41 1.95
N PRO A 93 11.85 10.51 2.00
CA PRO A 93 12.35 11.86 2.23
C PRO A 93 13.11 11.96 3.56
N LEU A 94 14.15 12.80 3.62
CA LEU A 94 14.95 12.94 4.84
C LEU A 94 14.14 13.43 6.05
N LEU A 95 13.15 14.30 5.82
CA LEU A 95 12.26 14.76 6.90
C LEU A 95 11.46 13.61 7.53
N ASP A 96 10.95 12.69 6.73
CA ASP A 96 10.18 11.54 7.21
C ASP A 96 11.09 10.60 8.01
N LEU A 97 12.31 10.36 7.54
CA LEU A 97 13.32 9.59 8.28
C LEU A 97 13.65 10.22 9.64
N ILE A 98 13.72 11.56 9.69
CA ILE A 98 13.94 12.30 10.93
C ILE A 98 12.74 12.12 11.88
N GLN A 99 11.50 12.24 11.38
CA GLN A 99 10.31 12.08 12.22
C GLN A 99 10.19 10.65 12.78
N GLU A 100 10.43 9.65 11.97
CA GLU A 100 10.50 8.25 12.42
C GLU A 100 11.62 8.05 13.46
N GLY A 101 12.77 8.68 13.24
CA GLY A 101 13.86 8.70 14.21
C GLY A 101 13.48 9.41 15.52
N ASN A 102 12.68 10.48 15.46
CA ASN A 102 12.16 11.17 16.64
C ASN A 102 11.22 10.27 17.45
N ILE A 103 10.38 9.46 16.78
CA ILE A 103 9.54 8.44 17.45
C ILE A 103 10.43 7.42 18.18
N GLY A 104 11.51 6.98 17.54
CA GLY A 104 12.52 6.14 18.18
C GLY A 104 13.19 6.79 19.38
N LEU A 105 13.52 8.09 19.29
CA LEU A 105 14.07 8.87 20.39
C LEU A 105 13.11 8.98 21.57
N MET A 106 11.82 9.23 21.32
CA MET A 106 10.79 9.28 22.38
C MET A 106 10.71 7.96 23.14
N ARG A 107 10.72 6.82 22.43
CA ARG A 107 10.78 5.48 23.06
C ARG A 107 12.06 5.27 23.86
N ALA A 108 13.19 5.81 23.40
CA ALA A 108 14.45 5.74 24.14
C ALA A 108 14.36 6.52 25.47
N VAL A 109 13.73 7.70 25.48
CA VAL A 109 13.53 8.51 26.69
C VAL A 109 12.66 7.78 27.70
N GLU A 110 11.59 7.12 27.27
CA GLU A 110 10.69 6.35 28.14
C GLU A 110 11.37 5.18 28.84
N LYS A 111 12.36 4.56 28.17
CA LYS A 111 13.04 3.33 28.64
C LYS A 111 14.47 3.56 29.13
N PHE A 112 14.88 4.81 29.28
CA PHE A 112 16.23 5.13 29.68
C PHE A 112 16.45 4.91 31.18
N GLU A 113 17.41 4.05 31.52
CA GLU A 113 17.82 3.76 32.90
C GLU A 113 19.16 4.46 33.23
N TRP A 114 19.10 5.68 33.75
CA TRP A 114 20.28 6.46 34.08
C TRP A 114 21.21 5.81 35.10
N ARG A 115 20.67 4.95 35.98
CA ARG A 115 21.48 4.23 37.01
C ARG A 115 22.51 3.29 36.41
N ARG A 116 22.35 2.84 35.16
CA ARG A 116 23.36 2.03 34.47
C ARG A 116 24.64 2.80 34.11
N GLY A 117 24.67 4.10 34.26
CA GLY A 117 25.85 4.92 34.09
C GLY A 117 26.31 5.16 32.66
N TYR A 118 25.58 4.72 31.63
CA TYR A 118 25.87 5.02 30.23
C TYR A 118 25.30 6.38 29.80
N LYS A 119 25.92 7.01 28.80
CA LYS A 119 25.38 8.22 28.16
C LYS A 119 24.05 7.90 27.47
N PHE A 120 23.09 8.83 27.56
CA PHE A 120 21.81 8.70 26.88
C PHE A 120 21.97 8.45 25.37
N SER A 121 22.90 9.16 24.70
CA SER A 121 23.18 9.02 23.28
C SER A 121 23.56 7.60 22.87
N THR A 122 24.27 6.85 23.71
CA THR A 122 24.64 5.46 23.43
C THR A 122 23.41 4.55 23.32
N TYR A 123 22.46 4.73 24.24
CA TYR A 123 21.22 3.97 24.29
C TYR A 123 20.23 4.43 23.18
N ALA A 124 20.04 5.74 23.04
CA ALA A 124 19.13 6.33 22.07
C ALA A 124 19.52 6.00 20.63
N THR A 125 20.82 5.92 20.31
CA THR A 125 21.29 5.56 18.96
C THR A 125 20.71 4.23 18.47
N TRP A 126 20.57 3.24 19.34
CA TRP A 126 19.97 1.96 18.94
C TRP A 126 18.49 2.10 18.58
N TRP A 127 17.71 2.82 19.40
CA TRP A 127 16.28 3.04 19.17
C TRP A 127 16.02 3.86 17.92
N VAL A 128 16.77 4.94 17.73
CA VAL A 128 16.66 5.79 16.54
C VAL A 128 17.01 5.00 15.27
N ARG A 129 18.10 4.22 15.30
CA ARG A 129 18.50 3.38 14.16
C ARG A 129 17.43 2.34 13.85
N GLN A 130 16.90 1.69 14.88
CA GLN A 130 15.84 0.69 14.72
C GLN A 130 14.57 1.30 14.11
N ALA A 131 14.14 2.46 14.58
CA ALA A 131 12.96 3.15 14.07
C ALA A 131 13.14 3.54 12.60
N VAL A 132 14.25 4.19 12.25
CA VAL A 132 14.56 4.58 10.88
C VAL A 132 14.67 3.37 9.93
N SER A 133 15.36 2.31 10.36
CA SER A 133 15.50 1.10 9.52
C SER A 133 14.17 0.38 9.32
N ARG A 134 13.32 0.35 10.34
CA ARG A 134 11.98 -0.25 10.26
C ARG A 134 11.07 0.55 9.35
N SER A 135 11.07 1.88 9.47
CA SER A 135 10.29 2.76 8.59
C SER A 135 10.70 2.59 7.12
N LEU A 136 12.00 2.52 6.83
CA LEU A 136 12.48 2.21 5.48
C LEU A 136 11.97 0.86 4.98
N ALA A 137 12.01 -0.18 5.81
CA ALA A 137 11.52 -1.50 5.43
C ALA A 137 10.01 -1.50 5.15
N ASP A 138 9.25 -0.72 5.92
CA ASP A 138 7.79 -0.70 5.86
C ASP A 138 7.23 0.22 4.76
N SER A 139 7.91 1.34 4.42
CA SER A 139 7.33 2.44 3.64
C SER A 139 8.18 2.92 2.45
N SER A 140 9.39 2.38 2.22
CA SER A 140 10.27 2.86 1.14
C SER A 140 9.84 2.41 -0.27
N ARG A 141 8.91 1.44 -0.38
CA ARG A 141 8.48 0.88 -1.65
C ARG A 141 7.01 1.15 -1.91
N THR A 142 6.65 1.49 -3.16
CA THR A 142 5.27 1.66 -3.61
C THR A 142 4.44 0.39 -3.36
N ILE A 143 5.01 -0.78 -3.64
CA ILE A 143 4.40 -2.07 -3.30
C ILE A 143 5.10 -2.57 -2.05
N ARG A 144 4.37 -2.59 -0.92
CA ARG A 144 4.89 -3.03 0.38
C ARG A 144 5.38 -4.48 0.32
N VAL A 145 6.59 -4.72 0.83
CA VAL A 145 7.20 -6.05 0.95
C VAL A 145 7.41 -6.37 2.43
N PRO A 146 7.07 -7.59 2.90
CA PRO A 146 7.31 -8.00 4.27
C PRO A 146 8.80 -7.91 4.65
N VAL A 147 9.10 -7.50 5.91
CA VAL A 147 10.47 -7.25 6.39
C VAL A 147 11.38 -8.47 6.21
N HIS A 148 10.89 -9.68 6.51
CA HIS A 148 11.67 -10.91 6.35
C HIS A 148 12.10 -11.18 4.89
N MET A 149 11.30 -10.73 3.91
CA MET A 149 11.65 -10.83 2.49
C MET A 149 12.67 -9.79 2.09
N LEU A 150 12.64 -8.59 2.70
CA LEU A 150 13.67 -7.56 2.50
C LEU A 150 15.01 -7.99 3.10
N ASP A 151 15.01 -8.59 4.30
CA ASP A 151 16.22 -9.13 4.90
C ASP A 151 16.82 -10.25 4.02
N LEU A 152 15.97 -11.11 3.46
CA LEU A 152 16.40 -12.14 2.53
C LEU A 152 16.96 -11.52 1.23
N ALA A 153 16.33 -10.46 0.71
CA ALA A 153 16.81 -9.73 -0.46
C ALA A 153 18.19 -9.09 -0.20
N HIS A 154 18.41 -8.48 0.97
CA HIS A 154 19.70 -7.92 1.36
C HIS A 154 20.79 -8.99 1.45
N ARG A 155 20.49 -10.17 2.04
CA ARG A 155 21.42 -11.30 2.09
C ARG A 155 21.72 -11.83 0.68
N THR A 156 20.69 -11.98 -0.16
CA THR A 156 20.85 -12.41 -1.55
C THR A 156 21.76 -11.45 -2.31
N TYR A 157 21.55 -10.14 -2.18
CA TYR A 157 22.39 -9.14 -2.82
C TYR A 157 23.84 -9.16 -2.31
N ALA A 158 24.06 -9.35 -1.01
CA ALA A 158 25.41 -9.48 -0.45
C ALA A 158 26.14 -10.70 -1.02
N VAL A 159 25.48 -11.86 -1.08
CA VAL A 159 26.03 -13.07 -1.67
C VAL A 159 26.30 -12.92 -3.16
N THR A 160 25.38 -12.29 -3.90
CA THR A 160 25.57 -11.98 -5.34
C THR A 160 26.84 -11.17 -5.56
N ARG A 161 27.09 -10.13 -4.76
CA ARG A 161 28.31 -9.31 -4.87
C ARG A 161 29.58 -10.13 -4.65
N VAL A 162 29.58 -11.03 -3.68
CA VAL A 162 30.72 -11.92 -3.41
C VAL A 162 30.94 -12.86 -4.60
N LEU A 163 29.86 -13.47 -5.11
CA LEU A 163 29.95 -14.38 -6.27
C LEU A 163 30.40 -13.65 -7.56
N VAL A 164 29.99 -12.40 -7.77
CA VAL A 164 30.50 -11.58 -8.90
C VAL A 164 32.03 -11.41 -8.81
N GLN A 165 32.55 -11.18 -7.60
CA GLN A 165 34.01 -11.05 -7.41
C GLN A 165 34.76 -12.39 -7.62
N GLU A 166 34.15 -13.51 -7.19
CA GLU A 166 34.76 -14.86 -7.32
C GLU A 166 34.71 -15.34 -8.80
N LEU A 167 33.59 -15.10 -9.49
CA LEU A 167 33.33 -15.67 -10.84
C LEU A 167 33.74 -14.74 -11.98
N GLY A 168 33.90 -13.44 -11.72
CA GLY A 168 34.15 -12.43 -12.76
C GLY A 168 32.95 -12.15 -13.68
N ARG A 169 31.77 -12.70 -13.37
CA ARG A 169 30.50 -12.51 -14.09
C ARG A 169 29.30 -12.51 -13.13
N GLU A 170 28.13 -12.12 -13.63
CA GLU A 170 26.91 -12.25 -12.85
C GLU A 170 26.56 -13.73 -12.57
N PRO A 171 26.28 -14.08 -11.30
CA PRO A 171 25.90 -15.44 -10.94
C PRO A 171 24.45 -15.73 -11.36
N ASN A 172 24.16 -16.96 -11.74
CA ASN A 172 22.82 -17.40 -12.01
C ASN A 172 22.05 -17.71 -10.69
N ALA A 173 20.72 -17.84 -10.79
CA ALA A 173 19.88 -18.10 -9.60
C ALA A 173 20.23 -19.44 -8.91
N GLN A 174 20.82 -20.40 -9.61
CA GLN A 174 21.22 -21.68 -9.10
C GLN A 174 22.49 -21.59 -8.24
N GLU A 175 23.47 -20.82 -8.70
CA GLU A 175 24.73 -20.55 -7.98
C GLU A 175 24.47 -19.80 -6.67
N ILE A 176 23.59 -18.78 -6.72
CA ILE A 176 23.16 -18.04 -5.53
C ILE A 176 22.44 -18.99 -4.53
N ALA A 177 21.50 -19.81 -5.05
CA ALA A 177 20.75 -20.76 -4.24
C ALA A 177 21.64 -21.77 -3.52
N THR A 178 22.64 -22.30 -4.22
CA THR A 178 23.64 -23.23 -3.65
C THR A 178 24.44 -22.54 -2.55
N ARG A 179 24.91 -21.31 -2.78
CA ARG A 179 25.71 -20.56 -1.79
C ARG A 179 24.90 -20.15 -0.56
N MET A 180 23.59 -19.91 -0.71
CA MET A 180 22.68 -19.52 0.37
C MET A 180 22.00 -20.72 1.04
N GLU A 181 22.18 -21.92 0.55
CA GLU A 181 21.48 -23.15 1.01
C GLU A 181 19.95 -23.00 0.94
N LEU A 182 19.44 -22.34 -0.11
CA LEU A 182 18.02 -22.07 -0.30
C LEU A 182 17.50 -22.73 -1.59
N PRO A 183 16.19 -23.04 -1.65
CA PRO A 183 15.58 -23.50 -2.89
C PRO A 183 15.67 -22.43 -4.00
N VAL A 184 16.01 -22.82 -5.23
CA VAL A 184 16.12 -21.93 -6.39
C VAL A 184 14.85 -21.10 -6.60
N ARG A 185 13.65 -21.69 -6.36
CA ARG A 185 12.37 -21.01 -6.45
C ARG A 185 12.32 -19.77 -5.54
N LYS A 186 12.84 -19.89 -4.30
CA LYS A 186 12.85 -18.79 -3.33
C LYS A 186 13.80 -17.67 -3.75
N VAL A 187 14.96 -18.02 -4.30
CA VAL A 187 15.90 -17.02 -4.84
C VAL A 187 15.29 -16.28 -6.04
N ARG A 188 14.65 -16.98 -6.98
CA ARG A 188 13.95 -16.33 -8.10
C ARG A 188 12.85 -15.40 -7.63
N GLN A 189 12.07 -15.79 -6.63
CA GLN A 189 11.04 -14.93 -6.01
C GLN A 189 11.66 -13.66 -5.42
N VAL A 190 12.78 -13.77 -4.70
CA VAL A 190 13.48 -12.62 -4.13
C VAL A 190 14.01 -11.69 -5.22
N LEU A 191 14.59 -12.23 -6.27
CA LEU A 191 15.10 -11.44 -7.40
C LEU A 191 13.96 -10.69 -8.14
N SER A 192 12.78 -11.31 -8.27
CA SER A 192 11.62 -10.62 -8.84
C SER A 192 11.10 -9.49 -7.96
N LEU A 193 11.12 -9.65 -6.62
CA LEU A 193 10.72 -8.62 -5.67
C LEU A 193 11.68 -7.41 -5.62
N SER A 194 12.91 -7.56 -6.10
CA SER A 194 13.89 -6.46 -6.13
C SER A 194 13.61 -5.42 -7.20
N ARG A 195 12.76 -5.74 -8.20
CA ARG A 195 12.36 -4.82 -9.26
C ARG A 195 11.50 -3.69 -8.69
N GLN A 196 11.81 -2.46 -9.07
CA GLN A 196 11.00 -1.29 -8.71
C GLN A 196 10.02 -0.98 -9.84
N PRO A 197 8.80 -0.49 -9.54
CA PRO A 197 7.88 0.03 -10.54
C PRO A 197 8.51 1.21 -11.27
N ILE A 198 8.22 1.32 -12.56
CA ILE A 198 8.60 2.47 -13.39
C ILE A 198 7.44 3.47 -13.31
N SER A 199 7.75 4.77 -13.24
CA SER A 199 6.72 5.82 -13.29
C SER A 199 6.06 5.85 -14.66
N LEU A 200 4.73 5.94 -14.68
CA LEU A 200 3.98 6.17 -15.93
C LEU A 200 4.28 7.54 -16.54
N ASP A 201 4.68 8.51 -15.72
CA ASP A 201 5.10 9.84 -16.17
C ASP A 201 6.58 9.88 -16.64
N ALA A 202 7.29 8.75 -16.62
CA ALA A 202 8.65 8.72 -17.12
C ALA A 202 8.67 9.09 -18.62
N PRO A 203 9.59 9.99 -19.05
CA PRO A 203 9.71 10.36 -20.46
C PRO A 203 10.10 9.15 -21.30
N LEU A 204 9.47 9.02 -22.47
CA LEU A 204 9.78 7.98 -23.46
C LEU A 204 10.52 8.61 -24.62
N GLY A 205 11.77 8.20 -24.87
CA GLY A 205 12.63 8.74 -25.91
C GLY A 205 13.40 10.00 -25.53
N ASP A 206 14.25 10.47 -26.44
CA ASP A 206 15.14 11.63 -26.21
C ASP A 206 14.41 12.97 -26.36
N ASP A 207 13.29 13.02 -27.08
CA ASP A 207 12.54 14.25 -27.38
C ASP A 207 11.64 14.71 -26.22
N GLY A 208 11.40 13.88 -25.22
CA GLY A 208 10.71 14.24 -23.97
C GLY A 208 9.19 14.51 -24.08
N ASP A 209 8.61 14.46 -25.26
CA ASP A 209 7.20 14.79 -25.49
C ASP A 209 6.24 13.62 -25.16
N GLY A 210 6.72 12.37 -25.17
CA GLY A 210 5.94 11.18 -24.84
C GLY A 210 6.17 10.69 -23.42
N ARG A 211 5.14 10.17 -22.77
CA ARG A 211 5.23 9.50 -21.45
C ARG A 211 5.05 8.00 -21.62
N PHE A 212 5.66 7.23 -20.73
CA PHE A 212 5.53 5.77 -20.72
C PHE A 212 4.06 5.31 -20.61
N GLY A 213 3.23 6.08 -19.88
CA GLY A 213 1.80 5.84 -19.75
C GLY A 213 1.01 5.94 -21.05
N ASP A 214 1.45 6.78 -21.99
CA ASP A 214 0.74 7.00 -23.27
C ASP A 214 0.84 5.80 -24.22
N VAL A 215 1.79 4.89 -23.97
CA VAL A 215 2.03 3.71 -24.81
C VAL A 215 1.31 2.45 -24.28
N ILE A 216 0.77 2.52 -23.07
CA ILE A 216 0.07 1.38 -22.47
C ILE A 216 -1.36 1.34 -23.00
N PRO A 217 -1.73 0.28 -23.79
CA PRO A 217 -3.10 0.16 -24.27
C PRO A 217 -4.05 -0.12 -23.10
N ASP A 218 -5.26 0.40 -23.20
CA ASP A 218 -6.37 0.01 -22.34
C ASP A 218 -6.82 -1.41 -22.70
N ALA A 219 -6.58 -2.37 -21.80
CA ALA A 219 -6.92 -3.78 -22.04
C ALA A 219 -8.44 -4.05 -22.02
N ASP A 220 -9.20 -3.19 -21.35
CA ASP A 220 -10.66 -3.29 -21.23
C ASP A 220 -11.38 -2.32 -22.19
N GLY A 221 -10.63 -1.50 -22.91
CA GLY A 221 -11.15 -0.56 -23.90
C GLY A 221 -11.74 -1.30 -25.09
N THR A 222 -13.00 -1.03 -25.42
CA THR A 222 -13.64 -1.53 -26.64
C THR A 222 -13.12 -0.74 -27.84
N ASP A 223 -12.72 -1.46 -28.88
CA ASP A 223 -12.37 -0.81 -30.16
C ASP A 223 -13.67 -0.16 -30.71
N PRO A 224 -13.63 1.11 -31.15
CA PRO A 224 -14.76 1.77 -31.80
C PRO A 224 -15.33 0.98 -32.98
N SER A 225 -14.50 0.19 -33.65
CA SER A 225 -14.90 -0.73 -34.74
C SER A 225 -15.79 -1.85 -34.20
N ASP A 226 -15.36 -2.50 -33.11
CA ASP A 226 -16.12 -3.60 -32.49
C ASP A 226 -17.46 -3.10 -31.93
N GLU A 227 -17.47 -1.89 -31.35
CA GLU A 227 -18.71 -1.27 -30.84
C GLU A 227 -19.70 -0.92 -31.99
N ALA A 228 -19.20 -0.49 -33.13
CA ALA A 228 -19.99 -0.26 -34.31
C ALA A 228 -20.57 -1.55 -34.89
N ASP A 229 -19.76 -2.61 -34.92
CA ASP A 229 -20.19 -3.95 -35.38
C ASP A 229 -21.23 -4.56 -34.45
N ASP A 230 -21.07 -4.42 -33.14
CA ASP A 230 -22.05 -4.86 -32.13
C ASP A 230 -23.36 -4.09 -32.24
N ALA A 231 -23.31 -2.77 -32.49
CA ALA A 231 -24.51 -1.96 -32.70
C ALA A 231 -25.25 -2.36 -33.98
N ASP A 232 -24.53 -2.65 -35.05
CA ASP A 232 -25.11 -3.12 -36.30
C ASP A 232 -25.68 -4.54 -36.17
N LEU A 233 -25.01 -5.44 -35.46
CA LEU A 233 -25.52 -6.76 -35.13
C LEU A 233 -26.84 -6.68 -34.33
N ALA A 234 -26.89 -5.82 -33.29
CA ALA A 234 -28.07 -5.62 -32.46
C ALA A 234 -29.25 -5.08 -33.31
N ARG A 235 -28.99 -4.13 -34.22
CA ARG A 235 -29.99 -3.57 -35.13
C ARG A 235 -30.52 -4.64 -36.10
N ASN A 236 -29.64 -5.35 -36.78
CA ASN A 236 -29.99 -6.42 -37.70
C ASN A 236 -30.76 -7.54 -37.01
N MET A 237 -30.38 -7.89 -35.79
CA MET A 237 -31.06 -8.89 -34.98
C MET A 237 -32.48 -8.44 -34.63
N SER A 238 -32.67 -7.19 -34.24
CA SER A 238 -34.00 -6.60 -33.98
C SER A 238 -34.91 -6.59 -35.21
N GLU A 239 -34.35 -6.24 -36.39
CA GLU A 239 -35.07 -6.29 -37.67
C GLU A 239 -35.50 -7.71 -38.06
N VAL A 240 -34.67 -8.71 -37.80
CA VAL A 240 -34.96 -10.09 -38.11
C VAL A 240 -36.03 -10.66 -37.13
N LEU A 241 -35.94 -10.33 -35.85
CA LEU A 241 -36.93 -10.71 -34.86
C LEU A 241 -38.30 -10.09 -35.10
N ALA A 242 -38.36 -8.85 -35.56
CA ALA A 242 -39.62 -8.17 -35.90
C ALA A 242 -40.42 -8.80 -37.05
N GLN A 243 -39.84 -9.76 -37.80
CA GLN A 243 -40.55 -10.50 -38.84
C GLN A 243 -41.35 -11.68 -38.27
N LEU A 244 -41.11 -12.08 -37.05
CA LEU A 244 -41.88 -13.13 -36.37
C LEU A 244 -43.22 -12.57 -35.87
N GLY A 245 -44.13 -13.45 -35.56
CA GLY A 245 -45.35 -13.05 -34.87
C GLY A 245 -45.04 -12.42 -33.52
N ALA A 246 -45.80 -11.38 -33.12
CA ALA A 246 -45.50 -10.63 -31.88
C ALA A 246 -45.33 -11.50 -30.63
N ARG A 247 -46.01 -12.65 -30.56
CA ARG A 247 -45.88 -13.61 -29.48
C ARG A 247 -44.58 -14.39 -29.55
N GLU A 248 -44.13 -14.79 -30.76
CA GLU A 248 -42.91 -15.54 -31.02
C GLU A 248 -41.68 -14.66 -30.75
N GLU A 249 -41.75 -13.41 -31.22
CA GLU A 249 -40.70 -12.39 -30.96
C GLU A 249 -40.50 -12.17 -29.47
N LYS A 250 -41.57 -11.94 -28.70
CA LYS A 250 -41.47 -11.66 -27.25
C LYS A 250 -40.90 -12.87 -26.51
N ILE A 251 -41.30 -14.10 -26.88
CA ILE A 251 -40.78 -15.34 -26.29
C ILE A 251 -39.26 -15.46 -26.54
N LEU A 252 -38.78 -15.21 -27.77
CA LEU A 252 -37.34 -15.28 -28.08
C LEU A 252 -36.57 -14.17 -27.36
N ARG A 253 -37.08 -12.94 -27.31
CA ARG A 253 -36.44 -11.84 -26.58
C ARG A 253 -36.23 -12.19 -25.11
N MET A 254 -37.25 -12.70 -24.44
CA MET A 254 -37.16 -13.08 -23.03
C MET A 254 -36.25 -14.30 -22.83
N ARG A 255 -36.30 -15.28 -23.73
CA ARG A 255 -35.51 -16.50 -23.63
C ARG A 255 -34.03 -16.26 -23.75
N PHE A 256 -33.63 -15.38 -24.67
CA PHE A 256 -32.21 -15.07 -24.95
C PHE A 256 -31.72 -13.77 -24.34
N GLY A 257 -32.52 -13.03 -23.59
CA GLY A 257 -32.15 -11.78 -22.99
C GLY A 257 -31.97 -10.62 -23.98
N ILE A 258 -32.65 -10.66 -25.15
CA ILE A 258 -32.45 -9.65 -26.18
C ILE A 258 -33.34 -8.43 -25.89
N GLY A 259 -32.70 -7.33 -25.39
CA GLY A 259 -33.39 -6.11 -25.00
C GLY A 259 -34.19 -6.21 -23.71
N VAL A 260 -33.87 -7.19 -22.86
CA VAL A 260 -34.38 -7.37 -21.49
C VAL A 260 -33.20 -7.65 -20.55
N ASP A 261 -33.36 -7.34 -19.26
CA ASP A 261 -32.26 -7.35 -18.27
C ASP A 261 -31.62 -8.75 -18.04
N ALA A 262 -32.33 -9.84 -18.31
CA ALA A 262 -31.84 -11.19 -18.13
C ALA A 262 -32.49 -12.22 -19.06
N SER A 263 -31.82 -13.35 -19.31
CA SER A 263 -32.38 -14.48 -20.00
C SER A 263 -33.29 -15.31 -19.05
N HIS A 264 -34.47 -15.73 -19.54
CA HIS A 264 -35.45 -16.46 -18.76
C HIS A 264 -35.45 -17.96 -19.15
N THR A 265 -35.78 -18.81 -18.19
CA THR A 265 -35.97 -20.25 -18.45
C THR A 265 -37.30 -20.51 -19.18
N LEU A 266 -37.39 -21.67 -19.87
CA LEU A 266 -38.64 -22.06 -20.53
C LEU A 266 -39.86 -22.12 -19.57
N GLN A 267 -39.59 -22.36 -18.30
CA GLN A 267 -40.63 -22.44 -17.27
C GLN A 267 -41.12 -21.05 -16.86
N GLU A 268 -40.23 -20.10 -16.66
CA GLU A 268 -40.56 -18.71 -16.33
C GLU A 268 -41.35 -18.04 -17.48
N VAL A 269 -40.85 -18.23 -18.72
CA VAL A 269 -41.58 -17.74 -19.91
C VAL A 269 -42.95 -18.42 -20.00
N GLY A 270 -43.06 -19.71 -19.65
CA GLY A 270 -44.33 -20.43 -19.64
C GLY A 270 -45.33 -19.86 -18.64
N VAL A 271 -44.88 -19.44 -17.46
CA VAL A 271 -45.71 -18.78 -16.45
C VAL A 271 -46.22 -17.43 -16.96
N GLU A 272 -45.37 -16.61 -17.57
CA GLU A 272 -45.74 -15.25 -18.07
C GLU A 272 -46.77 -15.35 -19.22
N PHE A 273 -46.65 -16.36 -20.08
CA PHE A 273 -47.58 -16.56 -21.22
C PHE A 273 -48.75 -17.49 -20.92
N GLU A 274 -48.90 -17.97 -19.68
CA GLU A 274 -49.94 -18.91 -19.23
C GLU A 274 -50.02 -20.21 -20.06
N VAL A 275 -48.84 -20.74 -20.41
CA VAL A 275 -48.72 -21.98 -21.21
C VAL A 275 -47.69 -22.93 -20.61
N THR A 276 -47.78 -24.22 -20.99
CA THR A 276 -46.85 -25.24 -20.50
C THR A 276 -45.43 -25.01 -21.06
N ARG A 277 -44.42 -25.42 -20.28
CA ARG A 277 -43.01 -25.41 -20.69
C ARG A 277 -42.77 -26.02 -22.06
N GLU A 278 -43.45 -27.16 -22.35
CA GLU A 278 -43.30 -27.86 -23.62
C GLU A 278 -43.90 -27.05 -24.78
N ARG A 279 -44.99 -26.31 -24.53
CA ARG A 279 -45.54 -25.41 -25.53
C ARG A 279 -44.61 -24.25 -25.88
N ILE A 280 -43.95 -23.68 -24.92
CA ILE A 280 -42.93 -22.65 -25.17
C ILE A 280 -41.77 -23.25 -25.99
N ARG A 281 -41.28 -24.45 -25.67
CA ARG A 281 -40.23 -25.13 -26.45
C ARG A 281 -40.63 -25.35 -27.92
N GLN A 282 -41.91 -25.73 -28.16
CA GLN A 282 -42.43 -25.89 -29.51
C GLN A 282 -42.46 -24.57 -30.29
N ILE A 283 -42.87 -23.46 -29.61
CA ILE A 283 -42.92 -22.12 -30.22
C ILE A 283 -41.50 -21.64 -30.51
N GLU A 284 -40.57 -21.79 -29.58
CA GLU A 284 -39.13 -21.46 -29.75
C GLU A 284 -38.55 -22.18 -30.97
N ASN A 285 -38.70 -23.49 -31.06
CA ASN A 285 -38.19 -24.27 -32.19
C ASN A 285 -38.83 -23.86 -33.53
N ARG A 286 -40.13 -23.56 -33.55
CA ARG A 286 -40.82 -23.08 -34.75
C ARG A 286 -40.30 -21.71 -35.19
N ALA A 287 -40.13 -20.78 -34.26
CA ALA A 287 -39.63 -19.44 -34.53
C ALA A 287 -38.17 -19.48 -35.02
N LEU A 288 -37.30 -20.27 -34.37
CA LEU A 288 -35.93 -20.45 -34.81
C LEU A 288 -35.82 -21.07 -36.21
N ASN A 289 -36.68 -22.04 -36.54
CA ASN A 289 -36.71 -22.62 -37.89
C ASN A 289 -37.24 -21.62 -38.94
N ALA A 290 -38.21 -20.81 -38.60
CA ALA A 290 -38.69 -19.73 -39.49
C ALA A 290 -37.60 -18.69 -39.75
N LEU A 291 -36.79 -18.36 -38.74
CA LEU A 291 -35.63 -17.49 -38.91
C LEU A 291 -34.54 -18.10 -39.80
N LYS A 292 -34.22 -19.39 -39.66
CA LYS A 292 -33.20 -20.08 -40.48
C LYS A 292 -33.51 -20.03 -41.98
N THR A 293 -34.79 -20.04 -42.33
CA THR A 293 -35.23 -20.00 -43.73
C THR A 293 -35.43 -18.61 -44.30
N SER A 294 -35.38 -17.59 -43.45
CA SER A 294 -35.54 -16.20 -43.84
C SER A 294 -34.30 -15.68 -44.62
N HIS A 295 -34.55 -15.04 -45.80
CA HIS A 295 -33.51 -14.41 -46.59
C HIS A 295 -32.74 -13.32 -45.80
N ARG A 296 -33.34 -12.67 -44.80
CA ARG A 296 -32.70 -11.66 -43.99
C ARG A 296 -31.77 -12.27 -42.91
N ALA A 297 -32.00 -13.50 -42.48
CA ALA A 297 -31.08 -14.21 -41.61
C ALA A 297 -29.72 -14.50 -42.25
N SER A 298 -29.65 -14.46 -43.60
CA SER A 298 -28.36 -14.57 -44.30
C SER A 298 -27.40 -13.37 -44.00
N LYS A 299 -27.98 -12.19 -43.68
CA LYS A 299 -27.20 -11.03 -43.26
C LYS A 299 -26.51 -11.23 -41.93
N LEU A 300 -27.09 -12.00 -40.99
CA LEU A 300 -26.46 -12.32 -39.71
C LEU A 300 -25.25 -13.25 -39.84
N ARG A 301 -25.10 -13.95 -40.97
CA ARG A 301 -23.96 -14.81 -41.22
C ARG A 301 -22.65 -14.03 -41.48
N SER A 302 -22.75 -12.75 -41.87
CA SER A 302 -21.58 -11.88 -42.05
C SER A 302 -20.91 -11.48 -40.72
N PHE A 303 -21.58 -11.69 -39.59
CA PHE A 303 -21.07 -11.42 -38.27
C PHE A 303 -20.53 -12.68 -37.54
N LEU A 304 -20.61 -13.85 -38.17
CA LEU A 304 -20.07 -15.13 -37.71
C LEU A 304 -18.72 -15.43 -38.36
#